data_cdba3432f48264c6de0fea2c70b70d4b
#
_entry.id   cdba3432f48264c6de0fea2c70b70d4b
#
_cell.length_a   1.000
_cell.length_b   1.000
_cell.length_c   1.000
_cell.angle_alpha   90.00
_cell.angle_beta   90.00
_cell.angle_gamma   90.00
#
_symmetry.space_group_name_H-M   'P 1'
#
loop_
_entity.id
_entity.type
_entity.pdbx_description
1 polymer ?
#
loop_
_entity_poly.entity_id
_entity_poly.type
_entity_poly.pdbx_seq_one_letter_code
_entity_poly.pdbx_strand_id
1 'polypeptide(L)'
;MIISDDHRFIFVHIPKCAGTSIKRELKSIDTTGGRFFPIGEHPQLGTIHLAHITLADLEIHFPESFAKLQDYRSFAIVRDPMDRFFSAIFQRLREFGGQGQSAITAEMIDQEARKIIRYLERAPERLDLEHVHFNRQSDFVELRGWRIVQELFAVEQMAEVRRHIHAVTGIEIGAERRNRTTEMSLSALKPLQRMLRGPYSKLFSAEFRADVRDKMTRAGFYKDIPKQQFVRPDSAVAAFVRDYYRRDFELHEECLSVPALACA
;
A
#
# COMPACT_ATOMS: atom_id res chain seq x y z
N MET A 1 -9.68 -0.44 4.29
CA MET A 1 -10.05 -1.37 5.38
C MET A 1 -11.12 -2.33 4.86
N ILE A 2 -11.19 -3.55 5.38
CA ILE A 2 -12.30 -4.52 5.25
C ILE A 2 -12.80 -4.79 6.66
N ILE A 3 -14.09 -4.77 6.86
CA ILE A 3 -14.74 -5.19 8.11
C ILE A 3 -15.77 -6.27 7.78
N SER A 4 -15.65 -7.42 8.42
CA SER A 4 -16.60 -8.54 8.28
C SER A 4 -17.23 -8.83 9.64
N ASP A 5 -18.49 -8.49 9.80
CA ASP A 5 -19.24 -8.76 11.02
C ASP A 5 -19.52 -10.27 11.16
N ASP A 6 -19.77 -10.96 10.06
CA ASP A 6 -20.04 -12.41 10.04
C ASP A 6 -18.82 -13.22 10.53
N HIS A 7 -17.61 -12.77 10.23
CA HIS A 7 -16.36 -13.43 10.64
C HIS A 7 -15.71 -12.80 11.88
N ARG A 8 -16.27 -11.68 12.39
CA ARG A 8 -15.67 -10.85 13.44
C ARG A 8 -14.19 -10.54 13.14
N PHE A 9 -13.94 -10.00 11.93
CA PHE A 9 -12.62 -9.89 11.32
C PHE A 9 -12.42 -8.53 10.67
N ILE A 10 -11.22 -7.94 10.83
CA ILE A 10 -10.85 -6.65 10.25
C ILE A 10 -9.48 -6.74 9.58
N PHE A 11 -9.41 -6.34 8.32
CA PHE A 11 -8.16 -6.06 7.63
C PHE A 11 -7.94 -4.55 7.52
N VAL A 12 -6.91 -4.04 8.20
CA VAL A 12 -6.50 -2.64 8.12
C VAL A 12 -5.55 -2.46 6.94
N HIS A 13 -5.96 -1.65 5.96
CA HIS A 13 -5.21 -1.50 4.71
C HIS A 13 -4.21 -0.35 4.78
N ILE A 14 -2.98 -0.64 5.13
CA ILE A 14 -1.86 0.30 5.06
C ILE A 14 -1.45 0.51 3.60
N PRO A 15 -1.31 1.77 3.12
CA PRO A 15 -0.92 2.05 1.74
C PRO A 15 0.48 1.51 1.42
N LYS A 16 0.64 0.96 0.20
CA LYS A 16 1.91 0.44 -0.33
C LYS A 16 2.46 -0.82 0.34
N CYS A 17 1.66 -1.52 1.15
CA CYS A 17 1.98 -2.75 1.85
C CYS A 17 1.27 -3.98 1.25
N ALA A 18 1.18 -4.11 -0.08
CA ALA A 18 0.56 -5.20 -0.84
C ALA A 18 -0.96 -5.40 -0.60
N GLY A 19 -1.62 -4.55 0.18
CA GLY A 19 -3.02 -4.70 0.61
C GLY A 19 -4.07 -4.66 -0.50
N THR A 20 -3.77 -4.14 -1.70
CA THR A 20 -4.75 -4.03 -2.80
C THR A 20 -5.24 -5.40 -3.28
N SER A 21 -4.35 -6.39 -3.37
CA SER A 21 -4.72 -7.76 -3.74
C SER A 21 -5.57 -8.41 -2.65
N ILE A 22 -5.16 -8.28 -1.39
CA ILE A 22 -5.90 -8.78 -0.23
C ILE A 22 -7.30 -8.16 -0.16
N LYS A 23 -7.38 -6.82 -0.23
CA LYS A 23 -8.66 -6.10 -0.20
C LYS A 23 -9.63 -6.58 -1.28
N ARG A 24 -9.14 -6.90 -2.48
CA ARG A 24 -9.99 -7.37 -3.58
C ARG A 24 -10.56 -8.76 -3.28
N GLU A 25 -9.75 -9.68 -2.79
CA GLU A 25 -10.19 -11.05 -2.46
C GLU A 25 -11.17 -11.05 -1.27
N LEU A 26 -10.94 -10.16 -0.28
CA LEU A 26 -11.80 -10.03 0.89
C LEU A 26 -13.04 -9.13 0.65
N LYS A 27 -13.21 -8.56 -0.54
CA LYS A 27 -14.33 -7.66 -0.83
C LYS A 27 -15.70 -8.33 -0.63
N SER A 28 -15.80 -9.63 -0.89
CA SER A 28 -17.05 -10.40 -0.78
C SER A 28 -17.56 -10.55 0.65
N ILE A 29 -16.67 -10.43 1.65
CA ILE A 29 -17.04 -10.54 3.07
C ILE A 29 -17.14 -9.18 3.77
N ASP A 30 -16.95 -8.07 3.05
CA ASP A 30 -17.09 -6.74 3.63
C ASP A 30 -18.55 -6.42 3.93
N THR A 31 -18.85 -6.20 5.20
CA THR A 31 -20.21 -5.89 5.68
C THR A 31 -20.48 -4.38 5.76
N THR A 32 -19.47 -3.53 5.43
CA THR A 32 -19.64 -2.06 5.45
C THR A 32 -20.31 -1.50 4.19
N GLY A 33 -20.65 -2.36 3.21
CA GLY A 33 -21.15 -1.93 1.91
C GLY A 33 -20.10 -1.19 1.08
N GLY A 34 -18.81 -1.43 1.33
CA GLY A 34 -17.70 -0.78 0.62
C GLY A 34 -17.37 0.63 1.14
N ARG A 35 -17.86 1.02 2.31
CA ARG A 35 -17.61 2.35 2.91
C ARG A 35 -16.13 2.74 2.88
N PHE A 36 -15.23 1.81 3.18
CA PHE A 36 -13.78 2.05 3.23
C PHE A 36 -13.05 1.70 1.93
N PHE A 37 -13.68 1.84 0.77
CA PHE A 37 -13.03 1.58 -0.52
C PHE A 37 -12.70 2.82 -1.33
N PRO A 38 -13.61 3.82 -1.48
CA PRO A 38 -13.42 4.92 -2.39
C PRO A 38 -12.60 6.07 -1.80
N ILE A 39 -12.22 6.98 -2.67
CA ILE A 39 -12.04 8.39 -2.31
C ILE A 39 -13.44 8.98 -2.20
N GLY A 40 -13.73 9.68 -1.13
CA GLY A 40 -15.07 10.24 -0.87
C GLY A 40 -15.01 11.53 -0.08
N GLU A 41 -16.12 12.24 -0.09
CA GLU A 41 -16.32 13.45 0.71
C GLU A 41 -16.79 13.08 2.12
N HIS A 42 -16.18 13.73 3.11
CA HIS A 42 -16.61 13.64 4.51
C HIS A 42 -16.86 15.05 5.06
N PRO A 43 -17.96 15.27 5.80
CA PRO A 43 -18.36 16.63 6.22
C PRO A 43 -17.29 17.43 6.98
N GLN A 44 -16.47 16.74 7.78
CA GLN A 44 -15.43 17.36 8.61
C GLN A 44 -14.02 17.18 8.05
N LEU A 45 -13.78 16.13 7.24
CA LEU A 45 -12.45 15.79 6.72
C LEU A 45 -12.24 16.24 5.27
N GLY A 46 -13.29 16.70 4.60
CA GLY A 46 -13.25 17.01 3.17
C GLY A 46 -13.06 15.77 2.30
N THR A 47 -12.38 15.91 1.17
CA THR A 47 -12.07 14.79 0.27
C THR A 47 -10.96 13.93 0.87
N ILE A 48 -11.26 12.70 1.22
CA ILE A 48 -10.31 11.74 1.83
C ILE A 48 -10.29 10.40 1.11
N HIS A 49 -9.18 9.69 1.27
CA HIS A 49 -9.04 8.30 0.81
C HIS A 49 -9.47 7.34 1.93
N LEU A 50 -10.76 6.98 1.96
CA LEU A 50 -11.34 6.15 3.02
C LEU A 50 -10.64 4.78 3.18
N ALA A 51 -10.05 4.24 2.10
CA ALA A 51 -9.30 2.98 2.22
C ALA A 51 -8.00 3.12 3.04
N HIS A 52 -7.51 4.34 3.24
CA HIS A 52 -6.27 4.67 3.95
C HIS A 52 -6.52 5.62 5.12
N ILE A 53 -7.65 5.41 5.83
CA ILE A 53 -7.98 6.16 7.04
C ILE A 53 -7.07 5.72 8.19
N THR A 54 -6.52 6.69 8.92
CA THR A 54 -5.71 6.44 10.12
C THR A 54 -6.58 6.02 11.31
N LEU A 55 -5.99 5.42 12.34
CA LEU A 55 -6.77 5.06 13.55
C LEU A 55 -7.32 6.30 14.28
N ALA A 56 -6.59 7.42 14.26
CA ALA A 56 -7.06 8.67 14.87
C ALA A 56 -8.32 9.21 14.17
N ASP A 57 -8.30 9.27 12.83
CA ASP A 57 -9.49 9.68 12.07
C ASP A 57 -10.61 8.65 12.19
N LEU A 58 -10.30 7.36 12.27
CA LEU A 58 -11.29 6.30 12.43
C LEU A 58 -12.00 6.41 13.80
N GLU A 59 -11.25 6.64 14.88
CA GLU A 59 -11.81 6.80 16.23
C GLU A 59 -12.80 7.96 16.29
N ILE A 60 -12.43 9.11 15.74
CA ILE A 60 -13.22 10.34 15.84
C ILE A 60 -14.43 10.32 14.91
N HIS A 61 -14.25 9.87 13.68
CA HIS A 61 -15.25 10.05 12.62
C HIS A 61 -16.05 8.78 12.28
N PHE A 62 -15.58 7.61 12.75
CA PHE A 62 -16.21 6.31 12.53
C PHE A 62 -16.17 5.45 13.80
N PRO A 63 -16.67 5.98 14.96
CA PRO A 63 -16.51 5.34 16.26
C PRO A 63 -17.07 3.92 16.34
N GLU A 64 -18.17 3.62 15.62
CA GLU A 64 -18.72 2.26 15.55
C GLU A 64 -17.74 1.28 14.87
N SER A 65 -17.07 1.72 13.80
CA SER A 65 -16.06 0.91 13.11
C SER A 65 -14.78 0.77 13.94
N PHE A 66 -14.41 1.81 14.68
CA PHE A 66 -13.27 1.77 15.59
C PHE A 66 -13.51 0.82 16.77
N ALA A 67 -14.70 0.85 17.36
CA ALA A 67 -15.07 -0.06 18.46
C ALA A 67 -14.92 -1.54 18.08
N LYS A 68 -15.20 -1.90 16.81
CA LYS A 68 -15.05 -3.27 16.32
C LYS A 68 -13.58 -3.75 16.36
N LEU A 69 -12.58 -2.86 16.30
CA LEU A 69 -11.17 -3.23 16.43
C LEU A 69 -10.80 -3.79 17.81
N GLN A 70 -11.59 -3.47 18.84
CA GLN A 70 -11.39 -4.00 20.20
C GLN A 70 -11.94 -5.42 20.35
N ASP A 71 -12.98 -5.76 19.57
CA ASP A 71 -13.72 -7.02 19.70
C ASP A 71 -13.40 -8.04 18.61
N TYR A 72 -13.01 -7.58 17.42
CA TYR A 72 -12.79 -8.43 16.25
C TYR A 72 -11.32 -8.75 16.09
N ARG A 73 -11.03 -9.92 15.53
CA ARG A 73 -9.65 -10.22 15.09
C ARG A 73 -9.23 -9.23 14.03
N SER A 74 -8.16 -8.51 14.28
CA SER A 74 -7.68 -7.47 13.37
C SER A 74 -6.23 -7.72 12.98
N PHE A 75 -5.93 -7.53 11.69
CA PHE A 75 -4.56 -7.58 11.21
C PHE A 75 -4.23 -6.49 10.20
N ALA A 76 -2.95 -6.22 10.05
CA ALA A 76 -2.40 -5.38 9.00
C ALA A 76 -1.12 -5.98 8.41
N ILE A 77 -0.75 -5.51 7.22
CA ILE A 77 0.51 -5.86 6.59
C ILE A 77 1.39 -4.62 6.59
N VAL A 78 2.59 -4.75 7.16
CA VAL A 78 3.64 -3.74 7.16
C VAL A 78 4.73 -4.09 6.15
N ARG A 79 5.51 -3.10 5.80
CA ARG A 79 6.61 -3.22 4.84
C ARG A 79 7.81 -2.44 5.34
N ASP A 80 9.02 -2.83 4.92
CA ASP A 80 10.20 -2.00 5.11
C ASP A 80 9.90 -0.55 4.75
N PRO A 81 10.10 0.43 5.67
CA PRO A 81 9.68 1.81 5.46
C PRO A 81 10.40 2.50 4.31
N MET A 82 11.67 2.15 4.05
CA MET A 82 12.42 2.68 2.91
C MET A 82 11.79 2.23 1.59
N ASP A 83 11.53 0.94 1.46
CA ASP A 83 10.88 0.35 0.29
C ASP A 83 9.46 0.91 0.08
N ARG A 84 8.73 1.13 1.17
CA ARG A 84 7.39 1.71 1.16
C ARG A 84 7.41 3.16 0.68
N PHE A 85 8.31 3.99 1.23
CA PHE A 85 8.48 5.40 0.86
C PHE A 85 8.76 5.55 -0.63
N PHE A 86 9.74 4.83 -1.15
CA PHE A 86 10.03 4.87 -2.59
C PHE A 86 8.90 4.28 -3.44
N SER A 87 8.14 3.29 -2.92
CA SER A 87 6.95 2.81 -3.61
C SER A 87 5.87 3.89 -3.76
N ALA A 88 5.72 4.75 -2.77
CA ALA A 88 4.81 5.90 -2.82
C ALA A 88 5.32 6.98 -3.80
N ILE A 89 6.62 7.31 -3.78
CA ILE A 89 7.25 8.22 -4.75
C ILE A 89 7.02 7.75 -6.20
N PHE A 90 7.27 6.46 -6.49
CA PHE A 90 7.05 5.91 -7.83
C PHE A 90 5.59 5.97 -8.26
N GLN A 91 4.64 5.77 -7.34
CA GLN A 91 3.22 5.93 -7.66
C GLN A 91 2.89 7.38 -7.99
N ARG A 92 3.35 8.32 -7.16
CA ARG A 92 3.10 9.74 -7.34
C ARG A 92 3.67 10.25 -8.66
N LEU A 93 4.90 9.89 -9.02
CA LEU A 93 5.50 10.26 -10.31
C LEU A 93 4.71 9.70 -11.51
N ARG A 94 4.05 8.55 -11.36
CA ARG A 94 3.20 7.97 -12.41
C ARG A 94 1.83 8.64 -12.53
N GLU A 95 1.27 9.07 -11.42
CA GLU A 95 -0.07 9.67 -11.36
C GLU A 95 -0.03 11.15 -11.72
N PHE A 96 0.95 11.89 -11.21
CA PHE A 96 1.02 13.35 -11.30
C PHE A 96 2.20 13.88 -12.13
N GLY A 97 3.13 13.03 -12.54
CA GLY A 97 4.36 13.44 -13.23
C GLY A 97 4.17 13.94 -14.68
N GLY A 98 2.94 14.01 -15.22
CA GLY A 98 2.60 14.60 -16.52
C GLY A 98 3.28 13.97 -17.75
N GLN A 99 4.32 13.21 -17.55
CA GLN A 99 5.10 12.52 -18.57
C GLN A 99 4.60 11.08 -18.68
N GLY A 100 4.03 10.73 -19.79
CA GLY A 100 3.74 9.32 -20.10
C GLY A 100 5.03 8.50 -19.88
N GLN A 101 4.96 7.44 -19.12
CA GLN A 101 5.99 6.45 -18.68
C GLN A 101 7.36 6.44 -19.47
N SER A 102 7.88 7.57 -19.85
CA SER A 102 9.28 7.77 -20.23
C SER A 102 10.08 7.58 -18.95
N ALA A 103 11.15 6.85 -19.02
CA ALA A 103 11.95 6.39 -17.90
C ALA A 103 11.97 7.37 -16.70
N ILE A 104 11.41 6.95 -15.56
CA ILE A 104 11.58 7.68 -14.29
C ILE A 104 13.07 7.65 -13.99
N THR A 105 13.72 8.83 -13.91
CA THR A 105 15.14 8.96 -13.64
C THR A 105 15.43 9.06 -12.14
N ALA A 106 16.67 8.81 -11.75
CA ALA A 106 17.12 8.97 -10.37
C ALA A 106 16.95 10.42 -9.88
N GLU A 107 17.19 11.40 -10.76
CA GLU A 107 16.97 12.82 -10.43
C GLU A 107 15.51 13.15 -10.15
N MET A 108 14.58 12.62 -10.95
CA MET A 108 13.14 12.82 -10.72
C MET A 108 12.72 12.24 -9.37
N ILE A 109 13.25 11.08 -9.01
CA ILE A 109 12.99 10.43 -7.72
C ILE A 109 13.53 11.28 -6.57
N ASP A 110 14.78 11.75 -6.66
CA ASP A 110 15.40 12.58 -5.62
C ASP A 110 14.66 13.92 -5.47
N GLN A 111 14.31 14.59 -6.56
CA GLN A 111 13.54 15.83 -6.54
C GLN A 111 12.17 15.64 -5.90
N GLU A 112 11.45 14.59 -6.25
CA GLU A 112 10.14 14.31 -5.69
C GLU A 112 10.25 13.92 -4.21
N ALA A 113 11.24 13.10 -3.83
CA ALA A 113 11.50 12.76 -2.43
C ALA A 113 11.74 14.02 -1.58
N ARG A 114 12.57 14.97 -2.07
CA ARG A 114 12.80 16.24 -1.37
C ARG A 114 11.55 17.12 -1.25
N LYS A 115 10.65 17.10 -2.25
CA LYS A 115 9.36 17.80 -2.14
C LYS A 115 8.50 17.21 -1.03
N ILE A 116 8.40 15.89 -0.99
CA ILE A 116 7.64 15.17 0.03
C ILE A 116 8.24 15.41 1.43
N ILE A 117 9.56 15.34 1.58
CA ILE A 117 10.24 15.62 2.84
C ILE A 117 9.88 17.03 3.35
N ARG A 118 10.02 18.06 2.52
CA ARG A 118 9.63 19.43 2.91
C ARG A 118 8.16 19.56 3.29
N TYR A 119 7.27 18.77 2.71
CA TYR A 119 5.88 18.74 3.09
C TYR A 119 5.71 18.09 4.49
N LEU A 120 6.34 16.95 4.72
CA LEU A 120 6.26 16.22 5.99
C LEU A 120 6.93 16.96 7.16
N GLU A 121 8.01 17.70 6.90
CA GLU A 121 8.70 18.55 7.88
C GLU A 121 7.83 19.68 8.44
N ARG A 122 6.80 20.10 7.69
CA ARG A 122 5.81 21.07 8.20
C ARG A 122 4.88 20.48 9.27
N ALA A 123 4.98 19.16 9.50
CA ALA A 123 4.20 18.41 10.46
C ALA A 123 2.69 18.72 10.39
N PRO A 124 2.04 18.61 9.23
CA PRO A 124 0.60 18.85 9.13
C PRO A 124 -0.14 17.90 10.07
N GLU A 125 -1.21 18.36 10.70
CA GLU A 125 -2.04 17.56 11.59
C GLU A 125 -2.58 16.30 10.89
N ARG A 126 -2.88 16.44 9.59
CA ARG A 126 -3.30 15.35 8.71
C ARG A 126 -2.70 15.54 7.33
N LEU A 127 -2.25 14.45 6.71
CA LEU A 127 -1.80 14.50 5.32
C LEU A 127 -3.00 14.62 4.38
N ASP A 128 -2.89 15.48 3.38
CA ASP A 128 -3.90 15.63 2.35
C ASP A 128 -3.96 14.41 1.42
N LEU A 129 -4.94 14.40 0.50
CA LEU A 129 -5.19 13.28 -0.42
C LEU A 129 -3.96 12.92 -1.28
N GLU A 130 -3.18 13.92 -1.71
CA GLU A 130 -2.00 13.69 -2.52
C GLU A 130 -0.84 13.06 -1.73
N HIS A 131 -0.81 13.25 -0.42
CA HIS A 131 0.27 12.82 0.46
C HIS A 131 -0.12 11.64 1.36
N VAL A 132 -1.36 11.17 1.31
CA VAL A 132 -1.90 10.09 2.17
C VAL A 132 -1.05 8.81 2.18
N HIS A 133 -0.35 8.52 1.11
CA HIS A 133 0.53 7.36 1.02
C HIS A 133 1.82 7.48 1.83
N PHE A 134 2.10 8.67 2.39
CA PHE A 134 3.26 8.95 3.22
C PHE A 134 2.95 8.99 4.73
N ASN A 135 1.70 8.72 5.16
CA ASN A 135 1.39 8.48 6.56
C ASN A 135 2.31 7.38 7.12
N ARG A 136 2.64 7.43 8.39
CA ARG A 136 3.38 6.35 9.06
C ARG A 136 2.53 5.10 9.10
N GLN A 137 3.15 3.93 9.07
CA GLN A 137 2.43 2.66 9.21
C GLN A 137 1.86 2.54 10.63
N SER A 138 2.61 3.04 11.61
CA SER A 138 2.17 3.14 13.00
C SER A 138 0.84 3.88 13.17
N ASP A 139 0.54 4.92 12.35
CA ASP A 139 -0.72 5.66 12.41
C ASP A 139 -1.96 4.78 12.07
N PHE A 140 -1.75 3.63 11.46
CA PHE A 140 -2.81 2.66 11.10
C PHE A 140 -2.95 1.51 12.08
N VAL A 141 -1.99 1.31 12.98
CA VAL A 141 -1.94 0.12 13.85
C VAL A 141 -1.79 0.46 15.33
N GLU A 142 -1.36 1.68 15.63
CA GLU A 142 -1.17 2.20 17.00
C GLU A 142 -1.92 3.50 17.21
N LEU A 143 -2.41 3.71 18.41
CA LEU A 143 -3.07 4.95 18.82
C LEU A 143 -2.60 5.34 20.23
N ARG A 144 -2.09 6.55 20.38
CA ARG A 144 -1.54 7.08 21.66
C ARG A 144 -0.50 6.15 22.29
N GLY A 145 0.34 5.51 21.46
CA GLY A 145 1.38 4.58 21.91
C GLY A 145 0.90 3.15 22.19
N TRP A 146 -0.38 2.86 22.03
CA TRP A 146 -0.93 1.52 22.23
C TRP A 146 -1.20 0.82 20.90
N ARG A 147 -0.83 -0.47 20.83
CA ARG A 147 -1.18 -1.33 19.69
C ARG A 147 -2.68 -1.62 19.73
N ILE A 148 -3.39 -1.20 18.67
CA ILE A 148 -4.83 -1.43 18.49
C ILE A 148 -5.07 -2.60 17.55
N VAL A 149 -4.33 -2.69 16.45
CA VAL A 149 -4.40 -3.83 15.53
C VAL A 149 -3.63 -5.01 16.13
N GLN A 150 -4.32 -6.13 16.32
CA GLN A 150 -3.81 -7.26 17.10
C GLN A 150 -2.63 -7.96 16.45
N GLU A 151 -2.72 -8.25 15.14
CA GLU A 151 -1.72 -9.04 14.43
C GLU A 151 -1.08 -8.22 13.30
N LEU A 152 0.25 -8.26 13.23
CA LEU A 152 0.99 -7.64 12.15
C LEU A 152 1.80 -8.69 11.41
N PHE A 153 1.82 -8.57 10.09
CA PHE A 153 2.65 -9.38 9.22
C PHE A 153 3.53 -8.47 8.36
N ALA A 154 4.78 -8.86 8.16
CA ALA A 154 5.61 -8.22 7.15
C ALA A 154 5.17 -8.66 5.74
N VAL A 155 5.39 -7.80 4.74
CA VAL A 155 5.09 -8.16 3.33
C VAL A 155 5.85 -9.41 2.87
N GLU A 156 6.95 -9.73 3.50
CA GLU A 156 7.75 -10.95 3.31
C GLU A 156 7.01 -12.21 3.76
N GLN A 157 6.06 -12.07 4.69
CA GLN A 157 5.28 -13.15 5.31
C GLN A 157 3.92 -13.36 4.61
N MET A 158 3.83 -13.16 3.30
CA MET A 158 2.56 -13.30 2.56
C MET A 158 1.97 -14.73 2.57
N ALA A 159 2.79 -15.75 2.83
CA ALA A 159 2.30 -17.12 3.01
C ALA A 159 1.51 -17.25 4.33
N GLU A 160 2.02 -16.65 5.38
CA GLU A 160 1.40 -16.57 6.70
C GLU A 160 0.10 -15.76 6.65
N VAL A 161 0.12 -14.61 5.97
CA VAL A 161 -1.09 -13.78 5.75
C VAL A 161 -2.20 -14.60 5.10
N ARG A 162 -1.88 -15.37 4.06
CA ARG A 162 -2.89 -16.22 3.39
C ARG A 162 -3.44 -17.30 4.31
N ARG A 163 -2.55 -17.98 5.08
CA ARG A 163 -2.98 -19.00 6.06
C ARG A 163 -3.87 -18.37 7.14
N HIS A 164 -3.48 -17.21 7.68
CA HIS A 164 -4.26 -16.48 8.67
C HIS A 164 -5.66 -16.13 8.15
N ILE A 165 -5.76 -15.56 6.96
CA ILE A 165 -7.04 -15.20 6.35
C ILE A 165 -7.91 -16.46 6.14
N HIS A 166 -7.33 -17.52 5.58
CA HIS A 166 -8.06 -18.77 5.39
C HIS A 166 -8.57 -19.36 6.72
N ALA A 167 -7.74 -19.38 7.76
CA ALA A 167 -8.13 -19.88 9.08
C ALA A 167 -9.29 -19.11 9.71
N VAL A 168 -9.37 -17.79 9.49
CA VAL A 168 -10.41 -16.94 10.09
C VAL A 168 -11.66 -16.85 9.23
N THR A 169 -11.52 -16.84 7.89
CA THR A 169 -12.63 -16.54 6.97
C THR A 169 -13.01 -17.69 6.05
N GLY A 170 -12.21 -18.74 5.96
CA GLY A 170 -12.37 -19.80 4.97
C GLY A 170 -12.02 -19.41 3.54
N ILE A 171 -11.61 -18.15 3.29
CA ILE A 171 -11.32 -17.65 1.94
C ILE A 171 -9.88 -18.01 1.55
N GLU A 172 -9.73 -18.64 0.39
CA GLU A 172 -8.44 -18.89 -0.23
C GLU A 172 -7.97 -17.68 -1.04
N ILE A 173 -6.82 -17.12 -0.66
CA ILE A 173 -6.19 -16.01 -1.40
C ILE A 173 -5.10 -16.56 -2.31
N GLY A 174 -5.25 -16.32 -3.61
CA GLY A 174 -4.28 -16.74 -4.62
C GLY A 174 -2.88 -16.15 -4.42
N ALA A 175 -1.86 -16.93 -4.76
CA ALA A 175 -0.45 -16.56 -4.61
C ALA A 175 0.05 -15.48 -5.61
N GLU A 176 -0.80 -14.98 -6.49
CA GLU A 176 -0.40 -14.07 -7.55
C GLU A 176 0.02 -12.68 -7.05
N ARG A 177 1.27 -12.32 -7.30
CA ARG A 177 1.78 -10.94 -7.12
C ARG A 177 1.35 -10.08 -8.32
N ARG A 178 0.31 -9.24 -8.17
CA ARG A 178 -0.21 -8.44 -9.30
C ARG A 178 0.34 -7.01 -9.43
N ASN A 179 0.97 -6.46 -8.40
CA ASN A 179 1.47 -5.07 -8.42
C ASN A 179 2.99 -4.99 -8.44
N ARG A 180 3.59 -5.38 -9.56
CA ARG A 180 5.03 -5.19 -9.79
C ARG A 180 5.30 -3.86 -10.49
N THR A 181 6.33 -3.14 -10.05
CA THR A 181 6.90 -2.05 -10.84
C THR A 181 7.79 -2.68 -11.89
N THR A 182 7.29 -2.76 -13.13
CA THR A 182 7.99 -3.43 -14.22
C THR A 182 8.39 -2.44 -15.30
N GLU A 183 9.56 -2.65 -15.89
CA GLU A 183 10.00 -1.96 -17.10
C GLU A 183 10.04 -2.95 -18.28
N MET A 184 9.66 -2.47 -19.47
CA MET A 184 9.71 -3.29 -20.68
C MET A 184 11.16 -3.65 -21.01
N SER A 185 11.46 -4.94 -21.09
CA SER A 185 12.80 -5.48 -21.33
C SER A 185 13.30 -5.18 -22.76
N LEU A 186 12.39 -5.08 -23.74
CA LEU A 186 12.70 -4.81 -25.15
C LEU A 186 12.49 -3.32 -25.44
N SER A 187 13.55 -2.56 -25.40
CA SER A 187 13.54 -1.10 -25.67
C SER A 187 13.00 -0.76 -27.07
N ALA A 188 13.22 -1.64 -28.06
CA ALA A 188 12.75 -1.48 -29.44
C ALA A 188 11.21 -1.44 -29.57
N LEU A 189 10.47 -2.04 -28.64
CA LEU A 189 9.00 -2.04 -28.65
C LEU A 189 8.36 -0.87 -27.89
N LYS A 190 9.15 -0.05 -27.20
CA LYS A 190 8.65 1.14 -26.46
C LYS A 190 7.86 2.14 -27.32
N PRO A 191 8.28 2.45 -28.59
CA PRO A 191 7.52 3.35 -29.45
C PRO A 191 6.15 2.80 -29.83
N LEU A 192 6.06 1.52 -30.18
CA LEU A 192 4.82 0.84 -30.56
C LEU A 192 3.83 0.80 -29.37
N GLN A 193 4.31 0.49 -28.19
CA GLN A 193 3.52 0.53 -26.97
C GLN A 193 2.95 1.94 -26.70
N ARG A 194 3.75 2.98 -26.95
CA ARG A 194 3.36 4.40 -26.78
C ARG A 194 2.22 4.77 -27.74
N MET A 195 2.30 4.34 -29.00
CA MET A 195 1.31 4.61 -30.04
C MET A 195 -0.04 3.92 -29.75
N LEU A 196 0.00 2.67 -29.28
CA LEU A 196 -1.20 1.88 -29.01
C LEU A 196 -1.86 2.17 -27.65
N ARG A 197 -1.21 2.90 -26.76
CA ARG A 197 -1.65 3.10 -25.38
C ARG A 197 -2.97 3.85 -25.24
N GLY A 198 -3.19 4.89 -26.04
CA GLY A 198 -4.42 5.68 -26.04
C GLY A 198 -5.64 4.84 -26.42
N PRO A 199 -5.66 4.21 -27.61
CA PRO A 199 -6.73 3.31 -28.02
C PRO A 199 -6.92 2.12 -27.06
N TYR A 200 -5.82 1.47 -26.63
CA TYR A 200 -5.85 0.33 -25.73
C TYR A 200 -6.47 0.66 -24.36
N SER A 201 -6.19 1.85 -23.80
CA SER A 201 -6.76 2.26 -22.53
C SER A 201 -8.27 2.55 -22.58
N LYS A 202 -8.79 2.92 -23.76
CA LYS A 202 -10.20 3.19 -24.00
C LYS A 202 -11.01 1.93 -24.35
N LEU A 203 -10.39 0.97 -25.01
CA LEU A 203 -11.06 -0.23 -25.51
C LEU A 203 -11.10 -1.39 -24.50
N PHE A 204 -10.16 -1.44 -23.55
CA PHE A 204 -10.04 -2.56 -22.62
C PHE A 204 -10.16 -2.13 -21.15
N SER A 205 -10.85 -2.93 -20.35
CA SER A 205 -11.00 -2.69 -18.90
C SER A 205 -9.64 -2.70 -18.19
N ALA A 206 -9.59 -2.06 -17.00
CA ALA A 206 -8.39 -2.03 -16.18
C ALA A 206 -7.93 -3.44 -15.78
N GLU A 207 -8.88 -4.35 -15.53
CA GLU A 207 -8.61 -5.75 -15.18
C GLU A 207 -7.98 -6.52 -16.34
N PHE A 208 -8.55 -6.41 -17.54
CA PHE A 208 -7.98 -7.04 -18.75
C PHE A 208 -6.55 -6.54 -19.02
N ARG A 209 -6.32 -5.22 -18.89
CA ARG A 209 -4.99 -4.64 -19.07
C ARG A 209 -3.97 -5.15 -18.03
N ALA A 210 -4.43 -5.38 -16.79
CA ALA A 210 -3.60 -5.95 -15.74
C ALA A 210 -3.24 -7.41 -16.03
N ASP A 211 -4.20 -8.22 -16.50
CA ASP A 211 -3.97 -9.62 -16.85
C ASP A 211 -3.00 -9.76 -18.04
N VAL A 212 -3.18 -8.97 -19.10
CA VAL A 212 -2.25 -8.94 -20.23
C VAL A 212 -0.84 -8.54 -19.79
N ARG A 213 -0.70 -7.54 -18.92
CA ARG A 213 0.61 -7.13 -18.40
C ARG A 213 1.27 -8.25 -17.59
N ASP A 214 0.50 -8.95 -16.77
CA ASP A 214 1.01 -10.06 -15.97
C ASP A 214 1.50 -11.21 -16.86
N LYS A 215 0.72 -11.59 -17.88
CA LYS A 215 1.14 -12.57 -18.88
C LYS A 215 2.41 -12.15 -19.61
N MET A 216 2.52 -10.88 -20.03
CA MET A 216 3.73 -10.35 -20.67
C MET A 216 4.94 -10.32 -19.72
N THR A 217 4.72 -10.07 -18.43
CA THR A 217 5.79 -10.13 -17.41
C THR A 217 6.30 -11.56 -17.24
N ARG A 218 5.39 -12.54 -17.15
CA ARG A 218 5.76 -13.97 -17.10
C ARG A 218 6.51 -14.42 -18.37
N ALA A 219 6.18 -13.87 -19.52
CA ALA A 219 6.87 -14.12 -20.78
C ALA A 219 8.21 -13.37 -20.94
N GLY A 220 8.68 -12.64 -19.90
CA GLY A 220 9.97 -11.94 -19.91
C GLY A 220 9.99 -10.60 -20.65
N PHE A 221 8.85 -10.10 -21.13
CA PHE A 221 8.75 -8.78 -21.78
C PHE A 221 8.89 -7.62 -20.82
N TYR A 222 8.70 -7.86 -19.53
CA TYR A 222 8.88 -6.87 -18.47
C TYR A 222 9.82 -7.40 -17.40
N LYS A 223 10.72 -6.54 -16.92
CA LYS A 223 11.60 -6.80 -15.76
C LYS A 223 11.15 -5.97 -14.56
N ASP A 224 11.21 -6.57 -13.38
CA ASP A 224 11.04 -5.81 -12.13
C ASP A 224 12.17 -4.79 -11.99
N ILE A 225 11.82 -3.56 -11.63
CA ILE A 225 12.82 -2.54 -11.31
C ILE A 225 13.16 -2.65 -9.82
N PRO A 226 14.40 -3.02 -9.46
CA PRO A 226 14.84 -3.00 -8.08
C PRO A 226 14.84 -1.54 -7.60
N LYS A 227 13.92 -1.17 -6.71
CA LYS A 227 13.80 0.20 -6.19
C LYS A 227 15.01 0.61 -5.38
N GLN A 228 15.67 -0.35 -4.74
CA GLN A 228 16.89 -0.17 -3.95
C GLN A 228 18.05 0.48 -4.73
N GLN A 229 18.11 0.30 -6.06
CA GLN A 229 19.14 0.96 -6.88
C GLN A 229 19.07 2.50 -6.87
N PHE A 230 17.90 3.07 -6.50
CA PHE A 230 17.70 4.52 -6.40
C PHE A 230 17.93 5.07 -4.99
N VAL A 231 18.17 4.19 -4.02
CA VAL A 231 18.42 4.56 -2.62
C VAL A 231 19.91 4.62 -2.41
N ARG A 232 20.43 5.82 -2.13
CA ARG A 232 21.78 5.97 -1.60
C ARG A 232 21.71 5.90 -0.08
N PRO A 233 22.29 4.88 0.58
CA PRO A 233 22.13 4.67 2.02
C PRO A 233 22.51 5.88 2.88
N ASP A 234 23.50 6.65 2.43
CA ASP A 234 24.04 7.81 3.15
C ASP A 234 23.44 9.15 2.71
N SER A 235 22.34 9.11 1.93
CA SER A 235 21.71 10.34 1.46
C SER A 235 20.86 10.99 2.57
N ALA A 236 20.69 12.32 2.48
CA ALA A 236 19.79 13.07 3.36
C ALA A 236 18.36 12.53 3.32
N VAL A 237 17.92 12.01 2.16
CA VAL A 237 16.61 11.34 2.01
C VAL A 237 16.55 10.09 2.88
N ALA A 238 17.58 9.25 2.85
CA ALA A 238 17.62 8.03 3.66
C ALA A 238 17.68 8.34 5.16
N ALA A 239 18.43 9.37 5.56
CA ALA A 239 18.50 9.84 6.95
C ALA A 239 17.10 10.30 7.44
N PHE A 240 16.41 11.14 6.65
CA PHE A 240 15.07 11.59 6.97
C PHE A 240 14.09 10.40 7.10
N VAL A 241 14.10 9.47 6.16
CA VAL A 241 13.19 8.32 6.18
C VAL A 241 13.42 7.47 7.44
N ARG A 242 14.69 7.22 7.83
CA ARG A 242 15.01 6.47 9.07
C ARG A 242 14.49 7.18 10.32
N ASP A 243 14.60 8.50 10.37
CA ASP A 243 14.15 9.26 11.54
C ASP A 243 12.63 9.39 11.59
N TYR A 244 12.01 9.84 10.49
CA TYR A 244 10.57 10.09 10.41
C TYR A 244 9.73 8.81 10.58
N TYR A 245 10.20 7.67 10.04
CA TYR A 245 9.53 6.37 10.11
C TYR A 245 10.20 5.41 11.11
N ARG A 246 10.90 5.93 12.12
CA ARG A 246 11.62 5.10 13.12
C ARG A 246 10.72 4.01 13.70
N ARG A 247 9.52 4.37 14.15
CA ARG A 247 8.57 3.41 14.71
C ARG A 247 8.13 2.35 13.70
N ASP A 248 7.99 2.73 12.44
CA ASP A 248 7.63 1.80 11.37
C ASP A 248 8.74 0.75 11.11
N PHE A 249 10.02 1.13 11.24
CA PHE A 249 11.15 0.18 11.17
C PHE A 249 11.07 -0.82 12.31
N GLU A 250 10.83 -0.36 13.54
CA GLU A 250 10.65 -1.23 14.70
C GLU A 250 9.49 -2.21 14.49
N LEU A 251 8.34 -1.74 14.02
CA LEU A 251 7.18 -2.57 13.71
C LEU A 251 7.49 -3.66 12.66
N HIS A 252 8.24 -3.31 11.63
CA HIS A 252 8.65 -4.26 10.59
C HIS A 252 9.62 -5.31 11.15
N GLU A 253 10.61 -4.89 11.94
CA GLU A 253 11.56 -5.80 12.61
C GLU A 253 10.86 -6.71 13.62
N GLU A 254 9.89 -6.19 14.40
CA GLU A 254 9.06 -6.99 15.29
C GLU A 254 8.39 -8.15 14.53
N CYS A 255 7.80 -7.87 13.36
CA CYS A 255 7.15 -8.90 12.54
C CYS A 255 8.12 -9.97 12.06
N LEU A 256 9.35 -9.59 11.66
CA LEU A 256 10.34 -10.52 11.14
C LEU A 256 11.00 -11.36 12.25
N SER A 257 11.05 -10.83 13.48
CA SER A 257 11.67 -11.52 14.63
C SER A 257 10.76 -12.56 15.28
N VAL A 258 9.44 -12.48 15.08
CA VAL A 258 8.51 -13.51 15.56
C VAL A 258 8.55 -14.71 14.63
N PRO A 259 8.98 -15.91 15.08
CA PRO A 259 8.89 -17.12 14.26
C PRO A 259 7.44 -17.31 13.83
N ALA A 260 7.23 -17.67 12.57
CA ALA A 260 5.89 -18.03 12.07
C ALA A 260 5.27 -19.02 13.07
N LEU A 261 4.24 -18.58 13.80
CA LEU A 261 3.55 -19.44 14.76
C LEU A 261 3.10 -20.68 14.00
N ALA A 262 3.67 -21.81 14.38
CA ALA A 262 3.13 -23.11 14.02
C ALA A 262 1.72 -23.15 14.62
N CYS A 263 0.71 -22.88 13.79
CA CYS A 263 -0.68 -23.13 14.17
C CYS A 263 -0.81 -24.63 14.39
N ALA A 264 -0.86 -25.02 15.68
CA ALA A 264 -1.29 -26.35 16.10
C ALA A 264 -2.80 -26.50 15.87
#